data_2feecccfcb472e084105f594c9a878d8
#
_entry.id   2feecccfcb472e084105f594c9a878d8
#
_cell.length_a   1.000
_cell.length_b   1.000
_cell.length_c   1.000
_cell.angle_alpha   90.00
_cell.angle_beta   90.00
_cell.angle_gamma   90.00
#
_symmetry.space_group_name_H-M   'P 1'
#
loop_
_entity.id
_entity.type
_entity.pdbx_description
1 polymer ?
#
loop_
_entity_poly.entity_id
_entity_poly.type
_entity_poly.pdbx_seq_one_letter_code
_entity_poly.pdbx_strand_id
1 'polypeptide(L)'
;MKIEKVTLLLIVSAFIMASCGNKGKAKDDLADSGRTKRTEALIHNLDSIADKGFLVGQQDATLYGIGWEGDSARTDIKSVCSESPAVVGFEIGGIEMGSEANIYGISFDAIRRAVLAQYDCGGVCLLSWYVKKAPSADQINRLCDFLNTLEEPYGVRVPVILRPCSNGLNAQFWQTLHERFEDKDVVNALVAYTVSPLSARSDASGKQSSDLKEMMENIDLLGIEQFDLTKSTDKDTMGVYSKQLDESLSSLEKMGKEYSKPVAIFATGAESVPYESWFTEVLLPVLDKHKFAFILFGRNDNRQPGHFFVPFPGHPAASDFTRFANSPRTIFLKEANGMYILR
;
A
#
# COMPACT_ATOMS: atom_id res chain seq x y z
N MET A 1 76.94 23.05 -14.08
CA MET A 1 76.55 23.36 -12.71
C MET A 1 75.05 23.24 -12.60
N LYS A 2 74.58 22.27 -11.79
CA LYS A 2 73.19 22.02 -11.45
C LYS A 2 72.33 21.32 -12.48
N ILE A 3 72.56 19.99 -12.60
CA ILE A 3 71.59 18.94 -12.89
C ILE A 3 71.34 18.32 -11.53
N GLU A 4 70.15 18.49 -11.00
CA GLU A 4 69.56 17.69 -9.92
C GLU A 4 68.19 18.26 -9.62
N LYS A 5 67.16 17.56 -10.07
CA LYS A 5 65.79 17.55 -9.51
C LYS A 5 64.72 17.17 -10.55
N VAL A 6 64.90 16.06 -11.21
CA VAL A 6 63.83 15.43 -11.99
C VAL A 6 63.91 13.89 -11.82
N THR A 7 63.81 13.39 -10.61
CA THR A 7 63.68 11.95 -10.39
C THR A 7 63.03 11.65 -9.08
N LEU A 8 61.77 12.16 -8.89
CA LEU A 8 60.94 11.74 -7.77
C LEU A 8 59.44 12.05 -8.02
N LEU A 9 58.90 11.64 -9.15
CA LEU A 9 57.47 11.75 -9.41
C LEU A 9 56.93 10.64 -10.34
N LEU A 10 57.38 9.42 -10.18
CA LEU A 10 56.95 8.29 -11.02
C LEU A 10 56.83 6.93 -10.26
N ILE A 11 56.54 6.96 -8.95
CA ILE A 11 56.22 5.75 -8.18
C ILE A 11 55.03 5.97 -7.26
N VAL A 12 53.90 6.47 -7.76
CA VAL A 12 52.60 6.50 -7.02
C VAL A 12 51.42 6.22 -7.94
N SER A 13 51.59 5.60 -9.08
CA SER A 13 50.46 5.29 -9.99
C SER A 13 50.32 3.83 -10.37
N ALA A 14 50.75 2.88 -9.50
CA ALA A 14 50.64 1.46 -9.78
C ALA A 14 50.05 0.66 -8.60
N PHE A 15 49.06 1.18 -7.89
CA PHE A 15 48.37 0.39 -6.84
C PHE A 15 46.87 0.69 -6.73
N ILE A 16 46.18 0.91 -7.86
CA ILE A 16 44.72 0.95 -7.91
C ILE A 16 44.25 0.15 -9.13
N MET A 17 44.51 -1.12 -9.20
CA MET A 17 43.87 -2.04 -10.15
C MET A 17 43.99 -3.47 -9.63
N ALA A 18 43.37 -3.78 -8.53
CA ALA A 18 43.00 -5.14 -8.16
C ALA A 18 42.00 -5.16 -7.02
N SER A 19 40.78 -4.69 -7.28
CA SER A 19 39.63 -5.09 -6.49
C SER A 19 38.38 -5.07 -7.38
N CYS A 20 38.40 -5.84 -8.46
CA CYS A 20 37.16 -6.44 -8.98
C CYS A 20 36.81 -7.60 -8.06
N GLY A 21 36.58 -7.31 -6.80
CA GLY A 21 35.88 -8.20 -5.89
C GLY A 21 34.45 -8.30 -6.39
N ASN A 22 34.02 -9.52 -6.66
CA ASN A 22 32.63 -9.94 -6.75
C ASN A 22 31.81 -9.15 -5.70
N LYS A 23 31.07 -8.12 -6.13
CA LYS A 23 30.06 -7.49 -5.29
C LYS A 23 28.94 -8.53 -5.21
N GLY A 24 29.06 -9.45 -4.26
CA GLY A 24 27.99 -10.36 -3.91
C GLY A 24 26.72 -9.53 -3.68
N LYS A 25 25.59 -10.01 -4.21
CA LYS A 25 24.29 -9.45 -3.85
C LYS A 25 24.25 -9.30 -2.33
N ALA A 26 23.86 -8.14 -1.83
CA ALA A 26 23.59 -7.98 -0.41
C ALA A 26 22.53 -9.02 -0.05
N LYS A 27 22.84 -9.90 0.89
CA LYS A 27 21.88 -10.89 1.36
C LYS A 27 20.84 -10.15 2.21
N ASP A 28 19.56 -10.41 1.96
CA ASP A 28 18.49 -9.92 2.82
C ASP A 28 18.80 -10.28 4.29
N ASP A 29 18.66 -9.30 5.17
CA ASP A 29 18.80 -9.50 6.61
C ASP A 29 17.45 -10.00 7.15
N LEU A 30 17.34 -11.34 7.33
CA LEU A 30 16.12 -11.99 7.74
C LEU A 30 15.91 -11.88 9.26
N ALA A 31 14.65 -11.73 9.66
CA ALA A 31 14.17 -11.88 11.03
C ALA A 31 13.86 -13.36 11.31
N ASP A 32 13.55 -13.68 12.58
CA ASP A 32 13.20 -15.04 13.01
C ASP A 32 11.92 -15.58 12.33
N SER A 33 11.05 -14.70 11.85
CA SER A 33 9.86 -15.04 11.06
C SER A 33 10.16 -15.54 9.64
N GLY A 34 11.41 -15.47 9.18
CA GLY A 34 11.80 -15.76 7.81
C GLY A 34 11.63 -14.58 6.84
N ARG A 35 11.02 -13.47 7.26
CA ARG A 35 10.88 -12.23 6.48
C ARG A 35 12.09 -11.33 6.61
N THR A 36 12.22 -10.33 5.72
CA THR A 36 13.25 -9.31 5.92
C THR A 36 12.96 -8.49 7.18
N LYS A 37 13.99 -8.02 7.88
CA LYS A 37 13.83 -7.12 9.03
C LYS A 37 13.06 -5.85 8.68
N ARG A 38 13.14 -5.37 7.43
CA ARG A 38 12.37 -4.24 6.92
C ARG A 38 10.88 -4.57 6.81
N THR A 39 10.53 -5.80 6.42
CA THR A 39 9.13 -6.26 6.36
C THR A 39 8.54 -6.38 7.76
N GLU A 40 9.31 -6.89 8.73
CA GLU A 40 8.92 -6.92 10.14
C GLU A 40 8.78 -5.50 10.74
N ALA A 41 9.69 -4.60 10.39
CA ALA A 41 9.58 -3.21 10.80
C ALA A 41 8.30 -2.55 10.25
N LEU A 42 7.94 -2.84 8.99
CA LEU A 42 6.73 -2.29 8.38
C LEU A 42 5.48 -2.68 9.16
N ILE A 43 5.28 -3.96 9.47
CA ILE A 43 4.06 -4.39 10.18
C ILE A 43 4.02 -3.82 11.60
N HIS A 44 5.14 -3.81 12.31
CA HIS A 44 5.23 -3.21 13.65
C HIS A 44 4.91 -1.70 13.63
N ASN A 45 5.45 -0.98 12.65
CA ASN A 45 5.22 0.47 12.54
C ASN A 45 3.80 0.80 12.05
N LEU A 46 3.17 -0.06 11.25
CA LEU A 46 1.74 0.06 10.89
C LEU A 46 0.84 -0.09 12.12
N ASP A 47 1.16 -0.98 13.03
CA ASP A 47 0.44 -1.10 14.30
C ASP A 47 0.62 0.15 15.18
N SER A 48 1.87 0.58 15.33
CA SER A 48 2.23 1.71 16.20
C SER A 48 1.73 3.07 15.70
N ILE A 49 1.59 3.28 14.39
CA ILE A 49 1.16 4.57 13.82
C ILE A 49 -0.29 4.88 14.15
N ALA A 50 -1.13 3.86 14.32
CA ALA A 50 -2.55 3.99 14.65
C ALA A 50 -2.82 4.74 15.97
N ASP A 51 -1.85 4.78 16.88
CA ASP A 51 -1.92 5.55 18.13
C ASP A 51 -1.67 7.05 17.93
N LYS A 52 -1.00 7.44 16.86
CA LYS A 52 -0.65 8.83 16.54
C LYS A 52 -1.60 9.47 15.54
N GLY A 53 -2.07 8.69 14.59
CA GLY A 53 -2.93 9.11 13.49
C GLY A 53 -3.07 7.99 12.47
N PHE A 54 -3.21 8.34 11.21
CA PHE A 54 -3.28 7.40 10.11
C PHE A 54 -2.56 7.93 8.88
N LEU A 55 -1.89 7.03 8.15
CA LEU A 55 -1.26 7.38 6.89
C LEU A 55 -2.32 7.64 5.83
N VAL A 56 -2.15 8.70 5.05
CA VAL A 56 -3.04 9.04 3.93
C VAL A 56 -2.46 8.55 2.63
N GLY A 57 -3.27 7.86 1.83
CA GLY A 57 -2.85 7.30 0.56
C GLY A 57 -3.92 7.36 -0.52
N GLN A 58 -3.50 6.98 -1.75
CA GLN A 58 -4.37 6.89 -2.90
C GLN A 58 -3.92 5.76 -3.83
N GLN A 59 -4.91 5.08 -4.43
CA GLN A 59 -4.69 4.06 -5.45
C GLN A 59 -4.14 4.68 -6.74
N ASP A 60 -3.09 4.09 -7.31
CA ASP A 60 -2.41 4.46 -8.55
C ASP A 60 -1.91 5.92 -8.62
N ALA A 61 -1.75 6.58 -7.46
CA ALA A 61 -1.52 8.02 -7.32
C ALA A 61 -0.29 8.55 -8.05
N THR A 62 0.72 7.73 -8.31
CA THR A 62 1.99 8.11 -8.96
C THR A 62 2.07 7.65 -10.41
N LEU A 63 1.04 6.99 -10.92
CA LEU A 63 0.99 6.50 -12.29
C LEU A 63 0.20 7.43 -13.21
N TYR A 64 -0.92 7.95 -12.72
CA TYR A 64 -1.82 8.85 -13.45
C TYR A 64 -2.75 9.60 -12.49
N GLY A 65 -3.42 10.63 -13.01
CA GLY A 65 -4.46 11.40 -12.33
C GLY A 65 -5.19 12.30 -13.33
N ILE A 66 -6.05 13.18 -12.86
CA ILE A 66 -6.91 13.98 -13.73
C ILE A 66 -6.08 14.93 -14.60
N GLY A 67 -6.10 14.67 -15.90
CA GLY A 67 -5.38 15.46 -16.92
C GLY A 67 -3.88 15.21 -17.00
N TRP A 68 -3.38 14.09 -16.44
CA TRP A 68 -1.97 13.71 -16.55
C TRP A 68 -1.76 12.20 -16.43
N GLU A 69 -0.64 11.71 -17.00
CA GLU A 69 -0.19 10.32 -16.95
C GLU A 69 1.34 10.27 -17.05
N GLY A 70 2.00 9.34 -16.35
CA GLY A 70 3.43 9.06 -16.49
C GLY A 70 4.38 10.07 -15.85
N ASP A 71 3.90 11.03 -15.07
CA ASP A 71 4.72 11.98 -14.31
C ASP A 71 4.86 11.51 -12.86
N SER A 72 5.92 10.78 -12.56
CA SER A 72 6.17 10.19 -11.23
C SER A 72 6.40 11.21 -10.10
N ALA A 73 6.65 12.48 -10.41
CA ALA A 73 6.79 13.57 -9.43
C ALA A 73 5.45 14.17 -9.02
N ARG A 74 4.38 13.84 -9.74
CA ARG A 74 3.05 14.42 -9.60
C ARG A 74 2.09 13.42 -8.95
N THR A 75 1.21 13.94 -8.09
CA THR A 75 -0.02 13.26 -7.66
C THR A 75 -1.12 14.31 -7.56
N ASP A 76 -2.39 13.92 -7.71
CA ASP A 76 -3.51 14.86 -7.53
C ASP A 76 -3.55 15.37 -6.09
N ILE A 77 -3.30 14.51 -5.10
CA ILE A 77 -3.15 14.90 -3.69
C ILE A 77 -2.13 16.02 -3.54
N LYS A 78 -0.90 15.81 -4.04
CA LYS A 78 0.18 16.81 -3.93
C LYS A 78 -0.16 18.11 -4.65
N SER A 79 -0.84 18.02 -5.78
CA SER A 79 -1.25 19.19 -6.56
C SER A 79 -2.31 20.06 -5.85
N VAL A 80 -3.07 19.47 -4.90
CA VAL A 80 -4.11 20.16 -4.12
C VAL A 80 -3.60 20.67 -2.77
N CYS A 81 -2.93 19.83 -1.98
CA CYS A 81 -2.56 20.17 -0.60
C CYS A 81 -1.05 20.28 -0.36
N SER A 82 -0.20 20.16 -1.39
CA SER A 82 1.27 20.20 -1.33
C SER A 82 1.92 19.05 -0.55
N GLU A 83 1.14 18.08 -0.07
CA GLU A 83 1.61 16.88 0.62
C GLU A 83 1.57 15.66 -0.31
N SER A 84 2.58 14.80 -0.25
CA SER A 84 2.62 13.55 -1.00
C SER A 84 1.97 12.41 -0.21
N PRO A 85 1.25 11.48 -0.87
CA PRO A 85 0.64 10.35 -0.18
C PRO A 85 1.69 9.47 0.50
N ALA A 86 1.43 9.11 1.77
CA ALA A 86 2.28 8.20 2.53
C ALA A 86 2.11 6.74 2.10
N VAL A 87 0.93 6.38 1.59
CA VAL A 87 0.63 5.06 1.04
C VAL A 87 0.22 5.21 -0.42
N VAL A 88 0.82 4.41 -1.30
CA VAL A 88 0.36 4.31 -2.70
C VAL A 88 -0.09 2.89 -2.96
N GLY A 89 -1.35 2.74 -3.39
CA GLY A 89 -1.89 1.49 -3.88
C GLY A 89 -1.52 1.29 -5.36
N PHE A 90 -1.32 0.04 -5.77
CA PHE A 90 -1.10 -0.34 -7.17
C PHE A 90 -1.97 -1.56 -7.50
N GLU A 91 -2.73 -1.49 -8.59
CA GLU A 91 -3.46 -2.65 -9.09
C GLU A 91 -2.52 -3.57 -9.88
N ILE A 92 -2.47 -4.85 -9.51
CA ILE A 92 -1.61 -5.86 -10.17
C ILE A 92 -2.38 -7.05 -10.75
N GLY A 93 -3.73 -6.97 -10.83
CA GLY A 93 -4.54 -8.00 -11.49
C GLY A 93 -4.14 -8.19 -12.95
N GLY A 94 -4.10 -9.44 -13.41
CA GLY A 94 -3.58 -9.84 -14.72
C GLY A 94 -2.17 -10.43 -14.67
N ILE A 95 -1.41 -10.20 -13.59
CA ILE A 95 -0.07 -10.78 -13.42
C ILE A 95 -0.13 -12.31 -13.39
N GLU A 96 -1.17 -12.87 -12.76
CA GLU A 96 -1.42 -14.31 -12.69
C GLU A 96 -1.65 -14.94 -14.06
N MET A 97 -2.06 -14.15 -15.03
CA MET A 97 -2.27 -14.59 -16.42
C MET A 97 -1.01 -14.51 -17.27
N GLY A 98 0.08 -13.95 -16.73
CA GLY A 98 1.32 -13.70 -17.49
C GLY A 98 1.18 -12.55 -18.48
N SER A 99 0.28 -11.61 -18.22
CA SER A 99 0.12 -10.39 -19.01
C SER A 99 1.31 -9.45 -18.82
N GLU A 100 1.58 -8.58 -19.79
CA GLU A 100 2.61 -7.54 -19.68
C GLU A 100 2.14 -6.31 -18.91
N ALA A 101 0.81 -6.15 -18.79
CA ALA A 101 0.16 -5.03 -18.13
C ALA A 101 -0.98 -5.51 -17.23
N ASN A 102 -1.32 -4.67 -16.24
CA ASN A 102 -2.46 -4.91 -15.35
C ASN A 102 -3.81 -4.73 -16.09
N ILE A 103 -4.91 -4.99 -15.38
CA ILE A 103 -6.29 -4.88 -15.92
C ILE A 103 -6.66 -3.47 -16.41
N TYR A 104 -5.89 -2.45 -16.08
CA TYR A 104 -6.06 -1.06 -16.54
C TYR A 104 -5.05 -0.67 -17.64
N GLY A 105 -4.24 -1.62 -18.14
CA GLY A 105 -3.28 -1.38 -19.20
C GLY A 105 -1.98 -0.72 -18.77
N ILE A 106 -1.68 -0.67 -17.48
CA ILE A 106 -0.40 -0.18 -16.95
C ILE A 106 0.60 -1.33 -16.92
N SER A 107 1.77 -1.15 -17.53
CA SER A 107 2.77 -2.20 -17.57
C SER A 107 3.31 -2.54 -16.17
N PHE A 108 3.58 -3.83 -15.92
CA PHE A 108 4.14 -4.26 -14.63
C PHE A 108 5.53 -3.68 -14.37
N ASP A 109 6.29 -3.35 -15.42
CA ASP A 109 7.55 -2.64 -15.27
C ASP A 109 7.36 -1.19 -14.79
N ALA A 110 6.33 -0.48 -15.26
CA ALA A 110 5.98 0.85 -14.74
C ALA A 110 5.54 0.78 -13.26
N ILE A 111 4.72 -0.23 -12.91
CA ILE A 111 4.31 -0.46 -11.51
C ILE A 111 5.53 -0.77 -10.65
N ARG A 112 6.43 -1.66 -11.08
CA ARG A 112 7.67 -1.97 -10.36
C ARG A 112 8.49 -0.71 -10.08
N ARG A 113 8.72 0.12 -11.09
CA ARG A 113 9.45 1.40 -10.91
C ARG A 113 8.75 2.34 -9.92
N ALA A 114 7.43 2.43 -9.98
CA ALA A 114 6.66 3.27 -9.08
C ALA A 114 6.70 2.76 -7.63
N VAL A 115 6.67 1.45 -7.42
CA VAL A 115 6.85 0.82 -6.09
C VAL A 115 8.23 1.16 -5.52
N LEU A 116 9.30 0.99 -6.32
CA LEU A 116 10.65 1.31 -5.88
C LEU A 116 10.80 2.80 -5.54
N ALA A 117 10.27 3.69 -6.37
CA ALA A 117 10.32 5.14 -6.14
C ALA A 117 9.55 5.56 -4.88
N GLN A 118 8.38 4.96 -4.61
CA GLN A 118 7.61 5.22 -3.40
C GLN A 118 8.36 4.75 -2.14
N TYR A 119 8.96 3.56 -2.20
CA TYR A 119 9.80 3.03 -1.13
C TYR A 119 11.04 3.90 -0.87
N ASP A 120 11.75 4.33 -1.91
CA ASP A 120 12.95 5.20 -1.81
C ASP A 120 12.63 6.52 -1.10
N CYS A 121 11.40 7.02 -1.24
CA CYS A 121 10.90 8.18 -0.50
C CYS A 121 10.45 7.86 0.94
N GLY A 122 10.51 6.60 1.38
CA GLY A 122 10.05 6.14 2.70
C GLY A 122 8.55 5.86 2.79
N GLY A 123 7.84 5.89 1.67
CA GLY A 123 6.40 5.62 1.62
C GLY A 123 6.06 4.13 1.56
N VAL A 124 4.83 3.79 1.89
CA VAL A 124 4.30 2.42 1.94
C VAL A 124 3.63 2.08 0.61
N CYS A 125 3.81 0.84 0.14
CA CYS A 125 3.20 0.32 -1.08
C CYS A 125 2.19 -0.78 -0.76
N LEU A 126 0.96 -0.66 -1.29
CA LEU A 126 -0.07 -1.68 -1.24
C LEU A 126 -0.33 -2.19 -2.66
N LEU A 127 -0.21 -3.50 -2.86
CA LEU A 127 -0.48 -4.17 -4.13
C LEU A 127 -1.86 -4.82 -4.08
N SER A 128 -2.83 -4.24 -4.74
CA SER A 128 -4.17 -4.83 -4.90
C SER A 128 -4.12 -5.86 -6.03
N TRP A 129 -4.37 -7.12 -5.70
CA TRP A 129 -4.37 -8.20 -6.66
C TRP A 129 -5.80 -8.66 -6.93
N TYR A 130 -6.45 -8.04 -7.91
CA TYR A 130 -7.80 -8.41 -8.30
C TYR A 130 -7.79 -9.65 -9.18
N VAL A 131 -8.43 -10.73 -8.71
CA VAL A 131 -8.57 -11.99 -9.44
C VAL A 131 -10.05 -12.38 -9.56
N LYS A 132 -10.45 -12.86 -10.73
CA LYS A 132 -11.87 -13.25 -10.99
C LYS A 132 -12.28 -14.51 -10.26
N LYS A 133 -11.35 -15.39 -9.93
CA LYS A 133 -11.53 -16.65 -9.20
C LYS A 133 -10.23 -17.00 -8.48
N ALA A 134 -10.29 -17.90 -7.51
CA ALA A 134 -9.10 -18.39 -6.81
C ALA A 134 -8.02 -18.86 -7.81
N PRO A 135 -6.81 -18.28 -7.79
CA PRO A 135 -5.72 -18.63 -8.69
C PRO A 135 -5.19 -20.04 -8.42
N SER A 136 -4.67 -20.70 -9.44
CA SER A 136 -3.90 -21.94 -9.32
C SER A 136 -2.50 -21.66 -8.77
N ALA A 137 -1.80 -22.71 -8.32
CA ALA A 137 -0.41 -22.62 -7.84
C ALA A 137 0.52 -21.96 -8.87
N ASP A 138 0.40 -22.30 -10.17
CA ASP A 138 1.21 -21.68 -11.24
C ASP A 138 0.89 -20.20 -11.43
N GLN A 139 -0.35 -19.79 -11.22
CA GLN A 139 -0.75 -18.40 -11.26
C GLN A 139 -0.19 -17.63 -10.06
N ILE A 140 -0.17 -18.24 -8.88
CA ILE A 140 0.47 -17.67 -7.69
C ILE A 140 2.00 -17.60 -7.89
N ASN A 141 2.62 -18.57 -8.54
CA ASN A 141 4.06 -18.52 -8.84
C ASN A 141 4.44 -17.29 -9.67
N ARG A 142 3.61 -16.88 -10.64
CA ARG A 142 3.86 -15.63 -11.42
C ARG A 142 3.80 -14.39 -10.54
N LEU A 143 2.88 -14.33 -9.58
CA LEU A 143 2.86 -13.29 -8.57
C LEU A 143 4.14 -13.29 -7.74
N CYS A 144 4.59 -14.46 -7.25
CA CYS A 144 5.83 -14.59 -6.48
C CYS A 144 7.04 -14.12 -7.28
N ASP A 145 7.11 -14.49 -8.55
CA ASP A 145 8.20 -14.08 -9.45
C ASP A 145 8.22 -12.54 -9.59
N PHE A 146 7.06 -11.89 -9.70
CA PHE A 146 6.96 -10.41 -9.70
C PHE A 146 7.38 -9.80 -8.37
N LEU A 147 6.89 -10.29 -7.23
CA LEU A 147 7.26 -9.80 -5.90
C LEU A 147 8.77 -9.87 -5.66
N ASN A 148 9.41 -10.91 -6.19
CA ASN A 148 10.85 -11.09 -6.13
C ASN A 148 11.64 -10.13 -7.02
N THR A 149 11.01 -9.44 -7.99
CA THR A 149 11.63 -8.33 -8.75
C THR A 149 11.62 -6.99 -8.02
N LEU A 150 10.87 -6.88 -6.92
CA LEU A 150 10.80 -5.67 -6.10
C LEU A 150 12.03 -5.60 -5.19
N GLU A 151 13.16 -5.24 -5.77
CA GLU A 151 14.45 -5.16 -5.08
C GLU A 151 15.23 -3.89 -5.46
N GLU A 152 15.97 -3.34 -4.51
CA GLU A 152 16.95 -2.28 -4.72
C GLU A 152 18.14 -2.77 -5.58
N PRO A 153 18.98 -1.88 -6.13
CA PRO A 153 20.09 -2.24 -7.03
C PRO A 153 21.06 -3.31 -6.48
N TYR A 154 21.12 -3.51 -5.18
CA TYR A 154 22.01 -4.49 -4.54
C TYR A 154 21.29 -5.78 -4.10
N GLY A 155 20.04 -5.98 -4.53
CA GLY A 155 19.29 -7.19 -4.27
C GLY A 155 18.61 -7.21 -2.90
N VAL A 156 18.46 -6.07 -2.23
CA VAL A 156 17.67 -5.95 -1.01
C VAL A 156 16.21 -5.78 -1.38
N ARG A 157 15.36 -6.67 -0.92
CA ARG A 157 13.94 -6.69 -1.30
C ARG A 157 13.15 -5.61 -0.61
N VAL A 158 12.25 -4.97 -1.37
CA VAL A 158 11.39 -3.88 -0.92
C VAL A 158 10.12 -4.43 -0.30
N PRO A 159 9.82 -4.11 0.98
CA PRO A 159 8.59 -4.55 1.62
C PRO A 159 7.34 -3.96 0.97
N VAL A 160 6.33 -4.79 0.77
CA VAL A 160 5.02 -4.39 0.24
C VAL A 160 3.89 -5.07 1.02
N ILE A 161 2.71 -4.49 0.96
CA ILE A 161 1.47 -5.11 1.44
C ILE A 161 0.76 -5.70 0.23
N LEU A 162 0.59 -7.01 0.19
CA LEU A 162 -0.20 -7.70 -0.83
C LEU A 162 -1.64 -7.85 -0.35
N ARG A 163 -2.58 -7.35 -1.13
CA ARG A 163 -4.01 -7.45 -0.88
C ARG A 163 -4.68 -8.24 -2.01
N PRO A 164 -4.89 -9.56 -1.86
CA PRO A 164 -5.72 -10.33 -2.77
C PRO A 164 -7.19 -9.86 -2.69
N CYS A 165 -7.78 -9.56 -3.84
CA CYS A 165 -9.15 -9.06 -3.96
C CYS A 165 -9.96 -10.00 -4.85
N SER A 166 -10.87 -10.78 -4.26
CA SER A 166 -11.84 -11.59 -4.99
C SER A 166 -12.96 -12.05 -4.07
N ASN A 167 -14.13 -12.26 -4.66
CA ASN A 167 -15.19 -12.98 -4.00
C ASN A 167 -14.89 -14.49 -4.07
N GLY A 168 -14.75 -15.15 -2.90
CA GLY A 168 -14.59 -16.60 -2.83
C GLY A 168 -13.17 -17.12 -2.63
N LEU A 169 -12.24 -16.30 -2.14
CA LEU A 169 -10.97 -16.77 -1.60
C LEU A 169 -11.24 -17.52 -0.27
N ASN A 170 -11.02 -18.81 -0.29
CA ASN A 170 -11.26 -19.72 0.86
C ASN A 170 -9.96 -20.02 1.61
N ALA A 171 -10.04 -20.74 2.72
CA ALA A 171 -8.88 -21.12 3.54
C ALA A 171 -7.78 -21.82 2.72
N GLN A 172 -8.15 -22.71 1.78
CA GLN A 172 -7.20 -23.38 0.89
C GLN A 172 -6.39 -22.42 0.03
N PHE A 173 -6.98 -21.33 -0.44
CA PHE A 173 -6.24 -20.30 -1.20
C PHE A 173 -5.15 -19.66 -0.32
N TRP A 174 -5.48 -19.26 0.92
CA TRP A 174 -4.53 -18.62 1.82
C TRP A 174 -3.39 -19.53 2.21
N GLN A 175 -3.68 -20.79 2.46
CA GLN A 175 -2.68 -21.82 2.70
C GLN A 175 -1.77 -22.00 1.46
N THR A 176 -2.34 -22.13 0.27
CA THR A 176 -1.55 -22.28 -0.97
C THR A 176 -0.70 -21.05 -1.25
N LEU A 177 -1.21 -19.83 -0.98
CA LEU A 177 -0.43 -18.60 -1.13
C LEU A 177 0.80 -18.62 -0.22
N HIS A 178 0.62 -19.00 1.04
CA HIS A 178 1.72 -19.10 2.01
C HIS A 178 2.76 -20.14 1.59
N GLU A 179 2.34 -21.36 1.21
CA GLU A 179 3.22 -22.41 0.71
C GLU A 179 4.03 -21.94 -0.51
N ARG A 180 3.40 -21.20 -1.45
CA ARG A 180 4.13 -20.66 -2.63
C ARG A 180 5.11 -19.55 -2.23
N PHE A 181 4.79 -18.75 -1.22
CA PHE A 181 5.73 -17.75 -0.70
C PHE A 181 6.97 -18.41 -0.10
N GLU A 182 6.80 -19.48 0.66
CA GLU A 182 7.93 -20.27 1.19
C GLU A 182 8.76 -20.90 0.06
N ASP A 183 8.11 -21.60 -0.89
CA ASP A 183 8.78 -22.28 -2.01
C ASP A 183 9.55 -21.32 -2.94
N LYS A 184 9.14 -20.07 -3.02
CA LYS A 184 9.69 -19.04 -3.90
C LYS A 184 10.53 -17.99 -3.17
N ASP A 185 10.80 -18.16 -1.88
CA ASP A 185 11.55 -17.21 -1.07
C ASP A 185 10.96 -15.77 -1.13
N VAL A 186 9.64 -15.63 -1.06
CA VAL A 186 8.99 -14.32 -0.97
C VAL A 186 9.05 -13.86 0.49
N VAL A 187 10.03 -13.02 0.81
CA VAL A 187 10.33 -12.59 2.19
C VAL A 187 9.97 -11.11 2.46
N ASN A 188 9.40 -10.44 1.47
CA ASN A 188 9.14 -9.00 1.46
C ASN A 188 7.65 -8.62 1.34
N ALA A 189 6.73 -9.56 1.44
CA ALA A 189 5.31 -9.30 1.34
C ALA A 189 4.58 -9.54 2.68
N LEU A 190 3.80 -8.55 3.11
CA LEU A 190 2.77 -8.69 4.14
C LEU A 190 1.44 -9.02 3.46
N VAL A 191 0.70 -9.98 3.99
CA VAL A 191 -0.57 -10.43 3.42
C VAL A 191 -1.73 -9.74 4.11
N ALA A 192 -2.55 -9.02 3.33
CA ALA A 192 -3.71 -8.28 3.81
C ALA A 192 -5.03 -8.97 3.44
N TYR A 193 -5.96 -9.00 4.37
CA TYR A 193 -7.30 -9.56 4.18
C TYR A 193 -8.37 -8.47 4.26
N THR A 194 -9.23 -8.41 3.22
CA THR A 194 -10.37 -7.49 3.21
C THR A 194 -11.57 -8.15 3.90
N VAL A 195 -11.93 -7.59 5.06
CA VAL A 195 -13.10 -8.03 5.84
C VAL A 195 -14.35 -7.51 5.15
N SER A 196 -15.28 -8.41 4.79
CA SER A 196 -16.56 -8.01 4.24
C SER A 196 -17.42 -7.37 5.36
N PRO A 197 -18.14 -6.25 5.08
CA PRO A 197 -19.09 -5.68 6.05
C PRO A 197 -20.15 -6.68 6.54
N LEU A 198 -20.47 -7.71 5.77
CA LEU A 198 -21.39 -8.77 6.14
C LEU A 198 -20.75 -9.84 7.05
N SER A 199 -19.45 -10.09 6.94
CA SER A 199 -18.75 -11.02 7.81
C SER A 199 -18.34 -10.38 9.14
N ALA A 200 -18.27 -9.07 9.20
CA ALA A 200 -18.14 -8.32 10.46
C ALA A 200 -19.40 -8.38 11.33
N ARG A 201 -20.56 -8.68 10.74
CA ARG A 201 -21.75 -9.08 11.48
C ARG A 201 -21.58 -10.56 11.77
N SER A 202 -21.14 -10.90 13.01
CA SER A 202 -21.17 -12.27 13.50
C SER A 202 -22.45 -12.94 13.01
N ASP A 203 -22.32 -14.11 12.38
CA ASP A 203 -23.52 -14.93 12.19
C ASP A 203 -24.17 -15.09 13.58
N ALA A 204 -25.49 -15.07 13.63
CA ALA A 204 -26.27 -15.14 14.87
C ALA A 204 -25.96 -16.39 15.72
N SER A 205 -25.09 -17.30 15.26
CA SER A 205 -24.67 -18.54 15.90
C SER A 205 -23.42 -18.39 16.80
N GLY A 206 -22.67 -17.27 16.70
CA GLY A 206 -21.47 -17.05 17.54
C GLY A 206 -20.35 -18.07 17.32
N LYS A 207 -20.46 -18.94 16.33
CA LYS A 207 -19.41 -19.87 15.91
C LYS A 207 -18.56 -19.20 14.83
N GLN A 208 -17.40 -18.70 15.23
CA GLN A 208 -16.31 -18.52 14.27
C GLN A 208 -15.98 -19.90 13.71
N SER A 209 -15.98 -20.02 12.39
CA SER A 209 -15.58 -21.29 11.78
C SER A 209 -14.11 -21.54 12.10
N SER A 210 -13.72 -22.79 12.38
CA SER A 210 -12.33 -23.22 12.50
C SER A 210 -11.48 -22.68 11.35
N ASP A 211 -12.05 -22.61 10.17
CA ASP A 211 -11.48 -22.13 8.93
C ASP A 211 -11.04 -20.66 8.99
N LEU A 212 -11.79 -19.80 9.70
CA LEU A 212 -11.41 -18.39 9.87
C LEU A 212 -10.16 -18.25 10.75
N LYS A 213 -10.07 -19.02 11.83
CA LYS A 213 -8.91 -18.98 12.72
C LYS A 213 -7.64 -19.46 12.00
N GLU A 214 -7.71 -20.58 11.30
CA GLU A 214 -6.61 -21.11 10.49
C GLU A 214 -6.18 -20.12 9.40
N MET A 215 -7.14 -19.50 8.73
CA MET A 215 -6.87 -18.46 7.73
C MET A 215 -6.12 -17.26 8.34
N MET A 216 -6.49 -16.83 9.57
CA MET A 216 -5.86 -15.68 10.24
C MET A 216 -4.40 -15.91 10.58
N GLU A 217 -3.91 -17.14 10.67
CA GLU A 217 -2.48 -17.44 10.89
C GLU A 217 -1.63 -16.99 9.70
N ASN A 218 -2.21 -16.96 8.49
CA ASN A 218 -1.55 -16.58 7.24
C ASN A 218 -1.81 -15.11 6.84
N ILE A 219 -2.47 -14.33 7.67
CA ILE A 219 -2.82 -12.92 7.41
C ILE A 219 -2.03 -12.02 8.35
N ASP A 220 -1.52 -10.91 7.84
CA ASP A 220 -0.75 -9.93 8.62
C ASP A 220 -1.58 -8.70 8.98
N LEU A 221 -2.49 -8.28 8.10
CA LEU A 221 -3.21 -7.02 8.19
C LEU A 221 -4.67 -7.22 7.80
N LEU A 222 -5.58 -6.61 8.56
CA LEU A 222 -7.00 -6.62 8.27
C LEU A 222 -7.45 -5.25 7.75
N GLY A 223 -8.44 -5.23 6.87
CA GLY A 223 -8.99 -3.95 6.43
C GLY A 223 -10.35 -4.07 5.79
N ILE A 224 -10.94 -2.92 5.55
CA ILE A 224 -12.25 -2.80 4.88
C ILE A 224 -12.12 -2.04 3.57
N GLU A 225 -13.07 -2.29 2.68
CA GLU A 225 -13.32 -1.49 1.50
C GLU A 225 -14.75 -0.96 1.57
N GLN A 226 -14.92 0.35 1.53
CA GLN A 226 -16.23 0.97 1.58
C GLN A 226 -16.25 2.33 0.89
N PHE A 227 -16.99 2.44 -0.22
CA PHE A 227 -17.15 3.65 -1.00
C PHE A 227 -18.52 4.28 -0.80
N ASP A 228 -18.59 5.60 -0.87
CA ASP A 228 -19.83 6.35 -1.07
C ASP A 228 -20.07 6.50 -2.59
N LEU A 229 -20.92 5.65 -3.12
CA LEU A 229 -21.29 5.62 -4.54
C LEU A 229 -22.62 6.35 -4.82
N THR A 230 -23.18 7.04 -3.84
CA THR A 230 -24.51 7.71 -3.98
C THR A 230 -24.48 8.88 -4.94
N LYS A 231 -23.31 9.51 -5.15
CA LYS A 231 -23.15 10.78 -5.91
C LYS A 231 -24.07 11.90 -5.42
N SER A 232 -24.42 11.86 -4.14
CA SER A 232 -25.31 12.82 -3.52
C SER A 232 -24.56 14.09 -3.11
N THR A 233 -25.27 15.24 -3.19
CA THR A 233 -24.84 16.49 -2.56
C THR A 233 -25.56 16.75 -1.24
N ASP A 234 -26.47 15.84 -0.85
CA ASP A 234 -27.25 15.93 0.36
C ASP A 234 -26.56 15.25 1.54
N LYS A 235 -26.31 16.00 2.59
CA LYS A 235 -25.59 15.53 3.78
C LYS A 235 -26.32 14.41 4.52
N ASP A 236 -27.66 14.42 4.54
CA ASP A 236 -28.44 13.37 5.21
C ASP A 236 -28.29 12.03 4.51
N THR A 237 -28.29 12.04 3.17
CA THR A 237 -28.03 10.85 2.36
C THR A 237 -26.60 10.30 2.63
N MET A 238 -25.59 11.17 2.75
CA MET A 238 -24.23 10.79 3.09
C MET A 238 -24.07 10.32 4.54
N GLY A 239 -25.01 10.67 5.42
CA GLY A 239 -25.09 10.16 6.79
C GLY A 239 -25.21 8.63 6.85
N VAL A 240 -25.78 8.00 5.83
CA VAL A 240 -25.84 6.54 5.70
C VAL A 240 -24.44 5.96 5.55
N TYR A 241 -23.61 6.54 4.68
CA TYR A 241 -22.21 6.14 4.49
C TYR A 241 -21.41 6.30 5.78
N SER A 242 -21.49 7.48 6.43
CA SER A 242 -20.78 7.75 7.69
C SER A 242 -21.12 6.74 8.77
N LYS A 243 -22.42 6.41 8.95
CA LYS A 243 -22.87 5.40 9.90
C LYS A 243 -22.34 4.01 9.58
N GLN A 244 -22.42 3.59 8.33
CA GLN A 244 -21.93 2.30 7.90
C GLN A 244 -20.41 2.18 8.08
N LEU A 245 -19.65 3.25 7.78
CA LEU A 245 -18.22 3.28 7.98
C LEU A 245 -17.85 3.17 9.47
N ASP A 246 -18.56 3.90 10.35
CA ASP A 246 -18.38 3.86 11.80
C ASP A 246 -18.62 2.44 12.37
N GLU A 247 -19.71 1.79 11.95
CA GLU A 247 -20.04 0.40 12.31
C GLU A 247 -18.98 -0.60 11.80
N SER A 248 -18.53 -0.43 10.56
CA SER A 248 -17.51 -1.29 9.93
C SER A 248 -16.15 -1.15 10.63
N LEU A 249 -15.73 0.07 10.95
CA LEU A 249 -14.49 0.33 11.68
C LEU A 249 -14.54 -0.20 13.11
N SER A 250 -15.66 -0.03 13.82
CA SER A 250 -15.85 -0.60 15.16
C SER A 250 -15.70 -2.13 15.16
N SER A 251 -16.26 -2.78 14.15
CA SER A 251 -16.16 -4.24 13.98
C SER A 251 -14.76 -4.68 13.60
N LEU A 252 -14.09 -3.91 12.71
CA LEU A 252 -12.73 -4.17 12.27
C LEU A 252 -11.72 -4.03 13.42
N GLU A 253 -11.84 -2.98 14.25
CA GLU A 253 -10.98 -2.80 15.43
C GLU A 253 -11.14 -3.94 16.45
N LYS A 254 -12.38 -4.42 16.65
CA LYS A 254 -12.62 -5.58 17.50
C LYS A 254 -11.92 -6.83 16.97
N MET A 255 -12.03 -7.09 15.67
CA MET A 255 -11.37 -8.21 15.01
C MET A 255 -9.85 -8.08 15.04
N GLY A 256 -9.31 -6.88 14.80
CA GLY A 256 -7.88 -6.59 14.91
C GLY A 256 -7.33 -6.91 16.29
N LYS A 257 -8.02 -6.51 17.37
CA LYS A 257 -7.66 -6.83 18.76
C LYS A 257 -7.73 -8.34 19.03
N GLU A 258 -8.77 -9.02 18.55
CA GLU A 258 -8.98 -10.46 18.76
C GLU A 258 -7.86 -11.30 18.15
N TYR A 259 -7.39 -10.92 16.94
CA TYR A 259 -6.33 -11.65 16.22
C TYR A 259 -4.95 -11.01 16.34
N SER A 260 -4.81 -9.93 17.13
CA SER A 260 -3.55 -9.18 17.27
C SER A 260 -2.99 -8.73 15.92
N LYS A 261 -3.85 -8.15 15.06
CA LYS A 261 -3.49 -7.67 13.73
C LYS A 261 -3.75 -6.16 13.63
N PRO A 262 -2.85 -5.37 13.04
CA PRO A 262 -3.14 -3.99 12.68
C PRO A 262 -4.30 -3.94 11.68
N VAL A 263 -5.01 -2.82 11.69
CA VAL A 263 -6.19 -2.63 10.84
C VAL A 263 -6.04 -1.39 9.97
N ALA A 264 -6.70 -1.35 8.80
CA ALA A 264 -6.63 -0.23 7.86
C ALA A 264 -7.90 -0.08 7.02
N ILE A 265 -8.03 1.06 6.34
CA ILE A 265 -9.04 1.28 5.31
C ILE A 265 -8.36 1.09 3.96
N PHE A 266 -8.56 -0.08 3.33
CA PHE A 266 -7.89 -0.45 2.08
C PHE A 266 -8.43 0.25 0.84
N ALA A 267 -9.69 0.71 0.88
CA ALA A 267 -10.25 1.53 -0.17
C ALA A 267 -11.48 2.29 0.32
N THR A 268 -11.56 3.58 0.02
CA THR A 268 -12.73 4.42 0.32
C THR A 268 -12.77 5.68 -0.55
N GLY A 269 -13.80 6.47 -0.39
CA GLY A 269 -14.00 7.76 -1.02
C GLY A 269 -15.42 7.95 -1.51
N ALA A 270 -15.79 9.19 -1.85
CA ALA A 270 -17.01 9.52 -2.58
C ALA A 270 -16.69 9.66 -4.07
N GLU A 271 -17.35 8.89 -4.92
CA GLU A 271 -17.12 8.99 -6.37
C GLU A 271 -17.53 10.37 -6.89
N SER A 272 -16.62 11.01 -7.62
CA SER A 272 -16.74 12.38 -8.14
C SER A 272 -16.75 13.49 -7.07
N VAL A 273 -16.65 13.16 -5.79
CA VAL A 273 -16.67 14.11 -4.65
C VAL A 273 -17.73 15.22 -4.83
N PRO A 274 -19.02 14.87 -4.96
CA PRO A 274 -20.06 15.84 -5.31
C PRO A 274 -20.39 16.84 -4.19
N TYR A 275 -20.10 16.49 -2.94
CA TYR A 275 -20.24 17.37 -1.78
C TYR A 275 -18.92 18.03 -1.42
N GLU A 276 -18.87 19.35 -1.53
CA GLU A 276 -17.61 20.12 -1.41
C GLU A 276 -16.92 19.98 -0.05
N SER A 277 -17.67 19.73 1.03
CA SER A 277 -17.15 19.55 2.39
C SER A 277 -17.11 18.07 2.85
N TRP A 278 -17.08 17.11 1.92
CA TRP A 278 -17.17 15.69 2.22
C TRP A 278 -16.04 15.20 3.14
N PHE A 279 -14.83 15.66 2.95
CA PHE A 279 -13.68 15.19 3.72
C PHE A 279 -13.75 15.64 5.19
N THR A 280 -14.12 16.88 5.46
CA THR A 280 -14.14 17.42 6.84
C THR A 280 -15.48 17.25 7.54
N GLU A 281 -16.61 17.16 6.84
CA GLU A 281 -17.93 17.07 7.46
C GLU A 281 -18.54 15.65 7.46
N VAL A 282 -18.10 14.77 6.55
CA VAL A 282 -18.64 13.42 6.41
C VAL A 282 -17.63 12.37 6.84
N LEU A 283 -16.40 12.44 6.32
CA LEU A 283 -15.38 11.41 6.55
C LEU A 283 -14.62 11.60 7.87
N LEU A 284 -14.00 12.77 8.07
CA LEU A 284 -13.11 13.02 9.22
C LEU A 284 -13.78 12.79 10.58
N PRO A 285 -15.05 13.18 10.81
CA PRO A 285 -15.72 12.93 12.09
C PRO A 285 -15.88 11.43 12.43
N VAL A 286 -15.88 10.56 11.43
CA VAL A 286 -15.87 9.11 11.64
C VAL A 286 -14.45 8.65 11.94
N LEU A 287 -13.48 9.04 11.11
CA LEU A 287 -12.08 8.63 11.27
C LEU A 287 -11.50 9.01 12.64
N ASP A 288 -11.91 10.15 13.19
CA ASP A 288 -11.43 10.65 14.49
C ASP A 288 -11.82 9.77 15.68
N LYS A 289 -12.82 8.91 15.53
CA LYS A 289 -13.27 7.98 16.58
C LYS A 289 -12.50 6.67 16.62
N HIS A 290 -11.75 6.35 15.55
CA HIS A 290 -11.17 5.02 15.32
C HIS A 290 -9.65 5.05 15.23
N LYS A 291 -9.01 3.92 15.52
CA LYS A 291 -7.58 3.69 15.40
C LYS A 291 -7.33 2.71 14.26
N PHE A 292 -6.57 3.14 13.26
CA PHE A 292 -6.20 2.31 12.10
C PHE A 292 -4.91 2.85 11.48
N ALA A 293 -4.16 2.00 10.78
CA ALA A 293 -2.84 2.33 10.27
C ALA A 293 -2.87 3.32 9.10
N PHE A 294 -3.78 3.12 8.14
CA PHE A 294 -3.87 3.98 6.95
C PHE A 294 -5.26 3.99 6.32
N ILE A 295 -5.49 5.02 5.53
CA ILE A 295 -6.62 5.15 4.62
C ILE A 295 -6.12 5.25 3.19
N LEU A 296 -6.71 4.47 2.26
CA LEU A 296 -6.42 4.55 0.84
C LEU A 296 -7.66 5.03 0.09
N PHE A 297 -7.55 6.19 -0.55
CA PHE A 297 -8.60 6.68 -1.44
C PHE A 297 -8.57 5.94 -2.78
N GLY A 298 -9.72 5.84 -3.44
CA GLY A 298 -9.84 5.28 -4.78
C GLY A 298 -8.99 6.04 -5.80
N ARG A 299 -8.78 5.43 -6.96
CA ARG A 299 -7.99 6.03 -8.04
C ARG A 299 -8.71 7.20 -8.70
N ASN A 300 -7.94 8.14 -9.20
CA ASN A 300 -8.43 9.17 -10.10
C ASN A 300 -8.16 8.72 -11.55
N ASP A 301 -9.19 8.22 -12.24
CA ASP A 301 -9.04 7.66 -13.59
C ASP A 301 -9.14 8.76 -14.66
N ASN A 302 -8.02 9.07 -15.31
CA ASN A 302 -7.95 10.07 -16.38
C ASN A 302 -8.68 9.66 -17.67
N ARG A 303 -9.05 8.38 -17.80
CA ARG A 303 -9.72 7.80 -18.98
C ARG A 303 -11.23 7.66 -18.79
N GLN A 304 -11.70 7.73 -17.55
CA GLN A 304 -13.12 7.60 -17.21
C GLN A 304 -13.66 8.89 -16.58
N PRO A 305 -14.39 9.74 -17.31
CA PRO A 305 -14.93 10.97 -16.77
C PRO A 305 -15.79 10.74 -15.51
N GLY A 306 -15.52 11.52 -14.45
CA GLY A 306 -16.23 11.42 -13.17
C GLY A 306 -15.77 10.29 -12.25
N HIS A 307 -14.84 9.45 -12.66
CA HIS A 307 -14.29 8.40 -11.79
C HIS A 307 -13.02 8.90 -11.07
N PHE A 308 -13.24 9.61 -10.00
CA PHE A 308 -12.19 10.11 -9.11
C PHE A 308 -12.69 10.17 -7.66
N PHE A 309 -11.77 10.05 -6.70
CA PHE A 309 -12.08 9.94 -5.27
C PHE A 309 -11.30 10.94 -4.41
N VAL A 310 -10.34 11.64 -4.99
CA VAL A 310 -9.70 12.82 -4.39
C VAL A 310 -9.84 14.00 -5.35
N PRO A 311 -9.94 15.24 -4.84
CA PRO A 311 -10.00 16.40 -5.70
C PRO A 311 -8.69 16.62 -6.45
N PHE A 312 -8.75 17.40 -7.51
CA PHE A 312 -7.63 17.87 -8.32
C PHE A 312 -7.67 19.41 -8.38
N PRO A 313 -6.63 20.09 -8.87
CA PRO A 313 -6.61 21.55 -8.95
C PRO A 313 -7.82 22.11 -9.69
N GLY A 314 -8.55 23.01 -9.03
CA GLY A 314 -9.79 23.62 -9.56
C GLY A 314 -11.07 22.87 -9.22
N HIS A 315 -11.00 21.70 -8.59
CA HIS A 315 -12.20 21.03 -8.08
C HIS A 315 -12.79 21.77 -6.87
N PRO A 316 -14.14 21.91 -6.74
CA PRO A 316 -14.77 22.63 -5.62
C PRO A 316 -14.35 22.12 -4.24
N ALA A 317 -14.18 20.81 -4.05
CA ALA A 317 -13.75 20.21 -2.79
C ALA A 317 -12.24 20.34 -2.49
N ALA A 318 -11.43 21.00 -3.35
CA ALA A 318 -9.98 21.08 -3.15
C ALA A 318 -9.59 21.78 -1.83
N SER A 319 -10.31 22.85 -1.46
CA SER A 319 -10.08 23.55 -0.19
C SER A 319 -10.47 22.71 1.02
N ASP A 320 -11.48 21.88 0.91
CA ASP A 320 -11.90 20.96 1.96
C ASP A 320 -10.90 19.84 2.18
N PHE A 321 -10.41 19.24 1.08
CA PHE A 321 -9.34 18.26 1.16
C PHE A 321 -8.06 18.84 1.80
N THR A 322 -7.73 20.11 1.50
CA THR A 322 -6.59 20.76 2.16
C THR A 322 -6.83 20.94 3.66
N ARG A 323 -8.07 21.24 4.10
CA ARG A 323 -8.40 21.25 5.53
C ARG A 323 -8.28 19.87 6.16
N PHE A 324 -8.79 18.84 5.48
CA PHE A 324 -8.61 17.44 5.90
C PHE A 324 -7.13 17.09 6.04
N ALA A 325 -6.30 17.45 5.05
CA ALA A 325 -4.86 17.18 5.06
C ALA A 325 -4.11 17.88 6.22
N ASN A 326 -4.65 18.98 6.74
CA ASN A 326 -4.11 19.68 7.90
C ASN A 326 -4.67 19.18 9.25
N SER A 327 -5.46 18.10 9.27
CA SER A 327 -5.91 17.49 10.51
C SER A 327 -4.73 16.93 11.30
N PRO A 328 -4.72 17.05 12.64
CA PRO A 328 -3.59 16.54 13.46
C PRO A 328 -3.39 15.04 13.37
N ARG A 329 -4.39 14.28 12.87
CA ARG A 329 -4.31 12.83 12.76
C ARG A 329 -3.93 12.32 11.36
N THR A 330 -3.93 13.16 10.33
CA THR A 330 -3.51 12.79 8.99
C THR A 330 -1.99 12.82 8.89
N ILE A 331 -1.39 11.75 8.39
CA ILE A 331 0.06 11.59 8.26
C ILE A 331 0.37 11.37 6.78
N PHE A 332 1.13 12.30 6.20
CA PHE A 332 1.59 12.23 4.82
C PHE A 332 3.04 11.73 4.72
N LEU A 333 3.55 11.57 3.51
CA LEU A 333 4.85 10.96 3.23
C LEU A 333 6.00 11.58 4.04
N LYS A 334 6.04 12.91 4.16
CA LYS A 334 7.09 13.62 4.89
C LYS A 334 7.17 13.23 6.37
N GLU A 335 6.02 12.88 6.96
CA GLU A 335 5.87 12.54 8.38
C GLU A 335 5.92 11.04 8.63
N ALA A 336 5.75 10.21 7.57
CA ALA A 336 5.76 8.75 7.61
C ALA A 336 7.17 8.15 7.76
N ASN A 337 8.16 8.93 8.19
CA ASN A 337 9.56 8.52 8.27
C ASN A 337 9.78 7.31 9.18
N GLY A 338 10.57 6.33 8.70
CA GLY A 338 11.04 5.19 9.48
C GLY A 338 10.12 3.99 9.49
N MET A 339 9.18 3.88 8.53
CA MET A 339 8.29 2.70 8.42
C MET A 339 9.05 1.37 8.27
N TYR A 340 10.28 1.41 7.80
CA TYR A 340 11.12 0.24 7.54
C TYR A 340 12.25 0.04 8.55
N ILE A 341 12.19 0.74 9.70
CA ILE A 341 13.19 0.68 10.78
C ILE A 341 12.48 0.32 12.08
N LEU A 342 12.89 -0.77 12.73
CA LEU A 342 12.46 -1.08 14.10
C LEU A 342 13.07 -0.05 15.06
N ARG A 343 12.23 0.60 15.84
CA ARG A 343 12.60 1.58 16.86
C ARG A 343 12.52 1.00 18.24
#